data_5087a80c9e6fabe60946110442cc3345
#
_entry.id   5087a80c9e6fabe60946110442cc3345
#
_cell.length_a   1.000
_cell.length_b   1.000
_cell.length_c   1.000
_cell.angle_alpha   90.00
_cell.angle_beta   90.00
_cell.angle_gamma   90.00
#
_symmetry.space_group_name_H-M   'P 1'
#
loop_
_entity.id
_entity.type
_entity.pdbx_description
1 polymer ?
#
loop_
_entity_poly.entity_id
_entity_poly.type
_entity_poly.pdbx_seq_one_letter_code
_entity_poly.pdbx_strand_id
1 'polypeptide(L)'
;MDINEILSHCDHTNLKQTAVPNDIKRLIDEAVRYNTASVCIPPCYVKLASEYAVGKMRICTVIGFPNGYNTTEVKAFEAKQALLDGADEIDMVINIGAVSYTHLRAHETRRH
;
A
#
# COMPACT_ATOMS: atom_id res chain seq x y z
N MET A 1 -24.55 -5.80 -9.65
CA MET A 1 -23.60 -5.89 -8.51
C MET A 1 -24.13 -5.04 -7.37
N ASP A 2 -24.36 -5.63 -6.21
CA ASP A 2 -24.85 -4.86 -5.08
C ASP A 2 -23.69 -4.16 -4.35
N ILE A 3 -24.04 -3.28 -3.40
CA ILE A 3 -23.06 -2.47 -2.70
C ILE A 3 -22.08 -3.31 -1.85
N ASN A 4 -22.56 -4.41 -1.27
CA ASN A 4 -21.72 -5.29 -0.46
C ASN A 4 -20.65 -5.97 -1.32
N GLU A 5 -21.02 -6.35 -2.53
CA GLU A 5 -20.12 -6.96 -3.50
C GLU A 5 -19.05 -5.94 -3.95
N ILE A 6 -19.46 -4.69 -4.20
CA ILE A 6 -18.54 -3.61 -4.54
C ILE A 6 -17.55 -3.39 -3.40
N LEU A 7 -18.04 -3.28 -2.16
CA LEU A 7 -17.20 -3.04 -1.00
C LEU A 7 -16.17 -4.16 -0.77
N SER A 8 -16.53 -5.41 -1.10
CA SER A 8 -15.62 -6.54 -0.95
C SER A 8 -14.40 -6.48 -1.89
N HIS A 9 -14.43 -5.59 -2.88
CA HIS A 9 -13.31 -5.35 -3.79
C HIS A 9 -12.58 -4.04 -3.52
N CYS A 10 -12.97 -3.30 -2.47
CA CYS A 10 -12.39 -1.99 -2.16
C CYS A 10 -11.30 -2.10 -1.10
N ASP A 11 -10.25 -1.29 -1.25
CA ASP A 11 -9.25 -1.07 -0.22
C ASP A 11 -9.62 0.19 0.55
N HIS A 12 -10.02 0.03 1.80
CA HIS A 12 -10.39 1.16 2.65
C HIS A 12 -9.13 1.88 3.11
N THR A 13 -8.94 3.11 2.67
CA THR A 13 -7.63 3.75 2.65
C THR A 13 -7.59 5.04 3.49
N ASN A 14 -6.51 5.19 4.29
CA ASN A 14 -6.13 6.45 4.90
C ASN A 14 -4.61 6.58 4.83
N LEU A 15 -4.14 7.45 3.93
CA LEU A 15 -2.72 7.73 3.72
C LEU A 15 -2.36 9.17 4.05
N LYS A 16 -3.20 9.83 4.85
CA LYS A 16 -2.96 11.23 5.25
C LYS A 16 -1.73 11.31 6.15
N GLN A 17 -0.92 12.34 5.94
CA GLN A 17 0.25 12.61 6.79
C GLN A 17 -0.15 12.89 8.24
N THR A 18 -1.38 13.34 8.44
CA THR A 18 -1.92 13.70 9.76
C THR A 18 -2.62 12.53 10.47
N ALA A 19 -2.64 11.34 9.87
CA ALA A 19 -3.29 10.19 10.48
C ALA A 19 -2.61 9.81 11.80
N VAL A 20 -3.43 9.56 12.81
CA VAL A 20 -2.98 9.14 14.15
C VAL A 20 -3.46 7.71 14.43
N PRO A 21 -2.91 7.02 15.46
CA PRO A 21 -3.27 5.63 15.74
C PRO A 21 -4.78 5.36 15.85
N ASN A 22 -5.53 6.26 16.45
CA ASN A 22 -6.99 6.10 16.57
C ASN A 22 -7.70 6.15 15.22
N ASP A 23 -7.18 6.91 14.26
CA ASP A 23 -7.73 6.96 12.90
C ASP A 23 -7.56 5.60 12.22
N ILE A 24 -6.41 4.96 12.44
CA ILE A 24 -6.13 3.64 11.86
C ILE A 24 -7.04 2.57 12.47
N LYS A 25 -7.23 2.60 13.78
CA LYS A 25 -8.14 1.66 14.46
C LYS A 25 -9.58 1.82 13.97
N ARG A 26 -10.03 3.07 13.81
CA ARG A 26 -11.36 3.38 13.28
C ARG A 26 -11.51 2.87 11.85
N LEU A 27 -10.47 3.05 11.02
CA LEU A 27 -10.46 2.56 9.65
C LEU A 27 -10.63 1.04 9.60
N ILE A 28 -9.92 0.33 10.46
CA ILE A 28 -10.01 -1.13 10.55
C ILE A 28 -11.40 -1.57 11.02
N ASP A 29 -11.94 -0.92 12.02
CA ASP A 29 -13.30 -1.22 12.52
C ASP A 29 -14.33 -1.05 11.41
N GLU A 30 -14.24 0.02 10.63
CA GLU A 30 -15.13 0.27 9.50
C GLU A 30 -14.93 -0.80 8.41
N ALA A 31 -13.69 -1.13 8.09
CA ALA A 31 -13.39 -2.14 7.08
C ALA A 31 -13.96 -3.51 7.45
N VAL A 32 -13.82 -3.91 8.71
CA VAL A 32 -14.38 -5.16 9.21
C VAL A 32 -15.90 -5.14 9.12
N ARG A 33 -16.50 -4.02 9.54
CA ARG A 33 -17.97 -3.86 9.53
C ARG A 33 -18.55 -3.99 8.12
N TYR A 34 -17.90 -3.37 7.14
CA TYR A 34 -18.38 -3.36 5.75
C TYR A 34 -17.72 -4.42 4.87
N ASN A 35 -16.85 -5.25 5.44
CA ASN A 35 -16.20 -6.37 4.76
C ASN A 35 -15.46 -5.91 3.49
N THR A 36 -14.63 -4.86 3.62
CA THR A 36 -13.77 -4.43 2.51
C THR A 36 -12.66 -5.45 2.26
N ALA A 37 -12.02 -5.39 1.09
CA ALA A 37 -10.95 -6.31 0.72
C ALA A 37 -9.73 -6.17 1.63
N SER A 38 -9.37 -4.92 1.98
CA SER A 38 -8.23 -4.60 2.83
C SER A 38 -8.40 -3.22 3.43
N VAL A 39 -7.47 -2.86 4.32
CA VAL A 39 -7.18 -1.47 4.65
C VAL A 39 -5.82 -1.11 4.06
N CYS A 40 -5.67 0.11 3.55
CA CYS A 40 -4.40 0.62 3.08
C CYS A 40 -3.99 1.81 3.94
N ILE A 41 -2.82 1.71 4.56
CA ILE A 41 -2.39 2.60 5.64
C ILE A 41 -0.92 2.97 5.48
N PRO A 42 -0.46 4.05 6.16
CA PRO A 42 0.96 4.41 6.14
C PRO A 42 1.83 3.31 6.74
N PRO A 43 3.05 3.12 6.23
CA PRO A 43 3.95 2.05 6.71
C PRO A 43 4.22 2.08 8.22
N CYS A 44 4.28 3.26 8.81
CA CYS A 44 4.55 3.42 10.24
C CYS A 44 3.48 2.78 11.14
N TYR A 45 2.29 2.53 10.62
CA TYR A 45 1.18 1.96 11.37
C TYR A 45 0.88 0.49 11.07
N VAL A 46 1.70 -0.15 10.24
CA VAL A 46 1.46 -1.55 9.86
C VAL A 46 1.47 -2.48 11.06
N LYS A 47 2.47 -2.35 11.93
CA LYS A 47 2.58 -3.20 13.11
C LYS A 47 1.37 -3.02 14.04
N LEU A 48 1.00 -1.78 14.31
CA LEU A 48 -0.16 -1.45 15.14
C LEU A 48 -1.44 -2.05 14.52
N ALA A 49 -1.61 -1.88 13.22
CA ALA A 49 -2.79 -2.37 12.51
C ALA A 49 -2.86 -3.89 12.51
N SER A 50 -1.75 -4.56 12.28
CA SER A 50 -1.67 -6.02 12.29
C SER A 50 -2.05 -6.57 13.67
N GLU A 51 -1.54 -5.98 14.74
CA GLU A 51 -1.87 -6.37 16.11
C GLU A 51 -3.32 -6.09 16.45
N TYR A 52 -3.84 -4.95 16.02
CA TYR A 52 -5.23 -4.55 16.30
C TYR A 52 -6.24 -5.39 15.52
N ALA A 53 -5.98 -5.65 14.24
CA ALA A 53 -6.91 -6.39 13.39
C ALA A 53 -6.98 -7.89 13.75
N VAL A 54 -5.90 -8.46 14.28
CA VAL A 54 -5.83 -9.86 14.72
C VAL A 54 -6.34 -10.81 13.63
N GLY A 55 -5.91 -10.62 12.40
CA GLY A 55 -6.30 -11.45 11.27
C GLY A 55 -7.71 -11.21 10.71
N LYS A 56 -8.46 -10.25 11.24
CA LYS A 56 -9.83 -9.98 10.78
C LYS A 56 -9.89 -9.14 9.50
N MET A 57 -8.79 -8.51 9.12
CA MET A 57 -8.71 -7.65 7.94
C MET A 57 -7.30 -7.71 7.38
N ARG A 58 -7.20 -7.75 6.05
CA ARG A 58 -5.91 -7.70 5.35
C ARG A 58 -5.33 -6.31 5.47
N ILE A 59 -4.05 -6.24 5.78
CA ILE A 59 -3.32 -4.98 5.94
C ILE A 59 -2.47 -4.74 4.70
N CYS A 60 -2.79 -3.69 3.95
CA CYS A 60 -2.00 -3.22 2.83
C CYS A 60 -1.26 -1.95 3.23
N THR A 61 -0.06 -1.77 2.70
CA THR A 61 0.66 -0.50 2.86
C THR A 61 1.36 -0.12 1.57
N VAL A 62 1.91 1.10 1.55
CA VAL A 62 2.54 1.67 0.37
C VAL A 62 4.06 1.67 0.52
N ILE A 63 4.75 1.52 -0.60
CA ILE A 63 6.21 1.52 -0.68
C ILE A 63 6.65 2.60 -1.65
N GLY A 64 7.54 3.49 -1.20
CA GLY A 64 8.01 4.61 -2.02
C GLY A 64 6.94 5.65 -2.30
N PHE A 65 5.95 5.73 -1.44
CA PHE A 65 4.79 6.62 -1.61
C PHE A 65 5.11 8.03 -1.10
N PRO A 66 4.64 9.10 -1.75
CA PRO A 66 3.76 9.03 -2.95
C PRO A 66 4.50 9.09 -4.28
N ASN A 67 5.76 9.47 -4.31
CA ASN A 67 6.44 9.87 -5.55
C ASN A 67 7.08 8.71 -6.32
N GLY A 68 7.48 7.65 -5.66
CA GLY A 68 8.06 6.48 -6.29
C GLY A 68 9.51 6.62 -6.75
N TYR A 69 10.16 7.74 -6.46
CA TYR A 69 11.54 8.00 -6.94
C TYR A 69 12.63 7.70 -5.90
N ASN A 70 12.28 7.01 -4.83
CA ASN A 70 13.26 6.49 -3.89
C ASN A 70 14.17 5.49 -4.60
N THR A 71 15.40 5.34 -4.10
CA THR A 71 16.30 4.33 -4.66
C THR A 71 15.74 2.92 -4.46
N THR A 72 16.18 2.00 -5.31
CA THR A 72 15.76 0.60 -5.26
C THR A 72 16.02 -0.02 -3.89
N GLU A 73 17.20 0.27 -3.32
CA GLU A 73 17.59 -0.25 -2.00
C GLU A 73 16.66 0.22 -0.89
N VAL A 74 16.26 1.48 -0.92
CA VAL A 74 15.34 2.07 0.07
C VAL A 74 13.96 1.43 -0.06
N LYS A 75 13.44 1.28 -1.29
CA LYS A 75 12.16 0.63 -1.52
C LYS A 75 12.18 -0.83 -1.05
N ALA A 76 13.25 -1.55 -1.34
CA ALA A 76 13.40 -2.94 -0.92
C ALA A 76 13.43 -3.06 0.60
N PHE A 77 14.12 -2.17 1.28
CA PHE A 77 14.15 -2.12 2.75
C PHE A 77 12.75 -1.84 3.32
N GLU A 78 12.06 -0.85 2.76
CA GLU A 78 10.70 -0.50 3.21
C GLU A 78 9.73 -1.67 3.03
N ALA A 79 9.79 -2.36 1.89
CA ALA A 79 8.97 -3.54 1.63
C ALA A 79 9.24 -4.65 2.63
N LYS A 80 10.51 -4.94 2.91
CA LYS A 80 10.91 -5.94 3.88
C LYS A 80 10.39 -5.60 5.28
N GLN A 81 10.56 -4.35 5.70
CA GLN A 81 10.10 -3.89 6.99
C GLN A 81 8.58 -4.01 7.11
N ALA A 82 7.85 -3.62 6.06
CA ALA A 82 6.39 -3.73 6.04
C ALA A 82 5.93 -5.17 6.22
N LEU A 83 6.56 -6.11 5.54
CA LEU A 83 6.23 -7.53 5.66
C LEU A 83 6.54 -8.06 7.07
N LEU A 84 7.67 -7.68 7.64
CA LEU A 84 8.04 -8.06 9.02
C LEU A 84 7.05 -7.49 10.04
N ASP A 85 6.52 -6.31 9.79
CA ASP A 85 5.54 -5.66 10.68
C ASP A 85 4.14 -6.25 10.54
N GLY A 86 3.90 -7.09 9.55
CA GLY A 86 2.65 -7.81 9.41
C GLY A 86 1.77 -7.39 8.23
N ALA A 87 2.32 -6.68 7.25
CA ALA A 87 1.57 -6.36 6.03
C ALA A 87 1.27 -7.64 5.24
N ASP A 88 0.05 -7.75 4.78
CA ASP A 88 -0.39 -8.85 3.90
C ASP A 88 -0.16 -8.49 2.43
N GLU A 89 -0.20 -7.20 2.09
CA GLU A 89 -0.04 -6.69 0.74
C GLU A 89 0.80 -5.43 0.76
N ILE A 90 1.54 -5.21 -0.30
CA ILE A 90 2.30 -3.97 -0.50
C ILE A 90 1.99 -3.38 -1.87
N ASP A 91 1.80 -2.06 -1.92
CA ASP A 91 1.61 -1.30 -3.15
C ASP A 91 2.85 -0.44 -3.38
N MET A 92 3.70 -0.84 -4.31
CA MET A 92 4.93 -0.11 -4.61
C MET A 92 4.67 0.94 -5.69
N VAL A 93 5.03 2.18 -5.40
CA VAL A 93 4.94 3.26 -6.38
C VAL A 93 6.14 3.18 -7.30
N ILE A 94 5.87 3.12 -8.61
CA ILE A 94 6.92 3.06 -9.63
C ILE A 94 7.59 4.41 -9.80
N ASN A 95 8.85 4.39 -10.22
CA ASN A 95 9.55 5.59 -10.67
C ASN A 95 9.15 5.86 -12.12
N ILE A 96 8.21 6.78 -12.32
CA ILE A 96 7.63 7.06 -13.64
C ILE A 96 8.72 7.50 -14.63
N GLY A 97 9.60 8.38 -14.20
CA GLY A 97 10.70 8.87 -15.05
C GLY A 97 11.63 7.74 -15.49
N ALA A 98 12.00 6.84 -14.58
CA ALA A 98 12.87 5.72 -14.89
C ALA A 98 12.21 4.72 -15.86
N VAL A 99 10.92 4.45 -15.67
CA VAL A 99 10.17 3.56 -16.58
C VAL A 99 10.07 4.18 -17.97
N SER A 100 9.74 5.46 -18.07
CA SER A 100 9.68 6.17 -19.36
C SER A 100 11.04 6.19 -20.05
N TYR A 101 12.12 6.46 -19.31
CA TYR A 101 13.46 6.50 -19.84
C TYR A 101 13.89 5.11 -20.38
N THR A 102 13.63 4.06 -19.63
CA THR A 102 13.94 2.69 -20.04
C THR A 102 13.19 2.32 -21.32
N HIS A 103 11.92 2.69 -21.42
CA HIS A 103 11.12 2.44 -22.60
C HIS A 103 11.68 3.17 -23.83
N LEU A 104 12.05 4.43 -23.70
CA LEU A 104 12.63 5.22 -24.78
C LEU A 104 13.98 4.62 -25.25
N ARG A 105 14.81 4.18 -24.32
CA ARG A 105 16.08 3.54 -24.65
C ARG A 105 15.88 2.23 -25.42
N ALA A 106 14.88 1.45 -25.02
CA ALA A 106 14.54 0.22 -25.74
C ALA A 106 14.15 0.50 -27.19
N HIS A 107 13.39 1.56 -27.43
CA HIS A 107 13.02 1.99 -28.79
C HIS A 107 14.23 2.42 -29.60
N GLU A 108 15.10 3.22 -29.04
CA GLU A 108 16.32 3.67 -29.70
C GLU A 108 17.22 2.48 -30.10
N THR A 109 17.38 1.53 -29.21
CA THR A 109 18.18 0.34 -29.46
C THR A 109 17.62 -0.48 -30.63
N ARG A 110 16.31 -0.56 -30.77
CA ARG A 110 15.64 -1.30 -31.85
C ARG A 110 15.79 -0.63 -33.22
N ARG A 111 16.05 0.66 -33.26
CA ARG A 111 16.24 1.40 -34.51
C ARG A 111 17.65 1.22 -35.11
N HIS A 112 18.54 0.75 -34.33
CA HIS A 112 19.91 0.49 -34.75
C HIS A 112 20.09 -1.01 -35.04
#